data_333b1a6d3830d005932cee9592a3e89c
#
_entry.id   333b1a6d3830d005932cee9592a3e89c
#
_cell.length_a   1.000
_cell.length_b   1.000
_cell.length_c   1.000
_cell.angle_alpha   90.00
_cell.angle_beta   90.00
_cell.angle_gamma   90.00
#
_symmetry.space_group_name_H-M   'P 1'
#
loop_
_entity.id
_entity.type
_entity.pdbx_description
1 polymer ?
#
loop_
_entity_poly.entity_id
_entity_poly.type
_entity_poly.pdbx_seq_one_letter_code
_entity_poly.pdbx_strand_id
1 'polypeptide(L)'
;LTTAGGDTQDLFIETLVPGHRDMYMTPQGARLFDIRKEQIKIRDQTPIHIDVRSSRNGIIISDIVPTRKLLPHDQVLALRSTHMRKSDRTYEAMWQINRARNWDDFKTATDLFHSPHQNIFFADRKGDIGMISSGIIPIRNGWDGRWPADGKTLEGTWIGTVPFDSLPARKNPGSGFLGNANNRLVSENRKHIITKDWDAPYRAERLHQLAQVSQAHTLDTSAAWQLDNYSSAAAKLLPLMLAKLPNDLMNNKAIKILKNWDFHMRRNSSATLIYNTWVRNFMVHLMRPFDLIDMGPKPNFLILVLSQKPLWCDVQTTTKKVENCSEALEKSFSLTMKQLIKQNGNNVDQWRWGSKHKAFFKHRIFDQVPLLRNFANLEISTSGGDHTLNRGQTDFNNDASDSFLHRHGASFRAIYDLSKLSQSRFITATGQSGNILSTHYRNFIRKWRDGLYINISGTRDTLIKSAVGLLRLNPVKQN
;
A
#
# COMPACT_ATOMS: atom_id res chain seq x y z
N LEU A 1 8.25 3.04 -11.70
CA LEU A 1 7.24 1.99 -11.54
C LEU A 1 6.53 2.07 -10.18
N THR A 2 5.32 1.53 -10.10
CA THR A 2 4.53 1.44 -8.88
C THR A 2 3.65 0.19 -8.93
N THR A 3 3.24 -0.33 -7.77
CA THR A 3 2.37 -1.51 -7.68
C THR A 3 1.06 -1.30 -8.45
N ALA A 4 0.64 -2.31 -9.18
CA ALA A 4 -0.59 -2.27 -9.99
C ALA A 4 -1.79 -2.95 -9.29
N GLY A 5 -1.56 -3.70 -8.22
CA GLY A 5 -2.61 -4.41 -7.49
C GLY A 5 -3.23 -5.58 -8.25
N GLY A 6 -2.55 -6.09 -9.31
CA GLY A 6 -3.04 -7.27 -10.02
C GLY A 6 -3.12 -8.49 -9.13
N ASP A 7 -4.17 -9.28 -9.30
CA ASP A 7 -4.41 -10.49 -8.53
C ASP A 7 -3.60 -11.65 -9.10
N THR A 8 -2.48 -11.94 -8.44
CA THR A 8 -1.42 -12.86 -8.90
C THR A 8 -1.28 -14.10 -8.02
N GLN A 9 -2.18 -14.26 -7.05
CA GLN A 9 -2.12 -15.34 -6.05
C GLN A 9 -3.51 -15.91 -5.78
N ASP A 10 -3.56 -17.20 -5.50
CA ASP A 10 -4.78 -17.89 -5.09
C ASP A 10 -4.51 -18.85 -3.94
N LEU A 11 -5.53 -19.02 -3.10
CA LEU A 11 -5.55 -20.01 -2.07
C LEU A 11 -6.50 -21.16 -2.48
N PHE A 12 -6.07 -22.39 -2.19
CA PHE A 12 -6.87 -23.59 -2.41
C PHE A 12 -6.99 -24.36 -1.12
N ILE A 13 -8.20 -24.81 -0.79
CA ILE A 13 -8.47 -25.70 0.33
C ILE A 13 -8.31 -27.13 -0.17
N GLU A 14 -7.22 -27.79 0.22
CA GLU A 14 -6.99 -29.20 -0.08
C GLU A 14 -7.58 -30.06 1.05
N THR A 15 -8.39 -31.03 0.71
CA THR A 15 -8.95 -32.00 1.66
C THR A 15 -8.04 -33.22 1.75
N LEU A 16 -7.58 -33.56 2.94
CA LEU A 16 -6.74 -34.73 3.20
C LEU A 16 -7.53 -36.03 3.03
N VAL A 17 -6.88 -37.11 2.62
CA VAL A 17 -7.43 -38.43 2.63
C VAL A 17 -7.53 -38.92 4.10
N PRO A 18 -8.67 -39.45 4.56
CA PRO A 18 -8.82 -39.93 5.93
C PRO A 18 -7.71 -40.90 6.35
N GLY A 19 -7.04 -40.58 7.47
CA GLY A 19 -5.89 -41.35 7.97
C GLY A 19 -4.54 -41.12 7.28
N HIS A 20 -4.47 -40.29 6.23
CA HIS A 20 -3.27 -40.06 5.45
C HIS A 20 -2.92 -38.55 5.40
N ARG A 21 -1.86 -38.12 6.08
CA ARG A 21 -1.40 -36.72 6.07
C ARG A 21 -0.61 -36.32 4.83
N ASP A 22 -0.12 -37.28 4.09
CA ASP A 22 0.68 -37.17 2.88
C ASP A 22 -0.13 -37.27 1.58
N MET A 23 -1.47 -37.46 1.70
CA MET A 23 -2.38 -37.56 0.55
C MET A 23 -3.53 -36.55 0.63
N TYR A 24 -3.96 -36.10 -0.53
CA TYR A 24 -5.10 -35.18 -0.68
C TYR A 24 -6.04 -35.61 -1.81
N MET A 25 -7.27 -35.17 -1.76
CA MET A 25 -8.30 -35.46 -2.75
C MET A 25 -8.20 -34.47 -3.93
N THR A 26 -8.29 -35.00 -5.15
CA THR A 26 -8.36 -34.24 -6.41
C THR A 26 -9.64 -34.63 -7.16
N PRO A 27 -10.02 -33.91 -8.26
CA PRO A 27 -11.12 -34.33 -9.12
C PRO A 27 -10.97 -35.76 -9.69
N GLN A 28 -9.75 -36.28 -9.76
CA GLN A 28 -9.41 -37.59 -10.28
C GLN A 28 -9.17 -38.62 -9.18
N GLY A 29 -9.46 -38.30 -7.91
CA GLY A 29 -9.24 -39.17 -6.75
C GLY A 29 -8.07 -38.76 -5.87
N ALA A 30 -7.65 -39.63 -4.99
CA ALA A 30 -6.57 -39.39 -4.03
C ALA A 30 -5.19 -39.25 -4.73
N ARG A 31 -4.36 -38.33 -4.24
CA ARG A 31 -3.00 -38.10 -4.74
C ARG A 31 -2.04 -37.81 -3.61
N LEU A 32 -0.78 -38.24 -3.72
CA LEU A 32 0.31 -37.87 -2.81
C LEU A 32 0.69 -36.41 -3.02
N PHE A 33 1.05 -35.73 -1.91
CA PHE A 33 1.78 -34.46 -1.99
C PHE A 33 3.19 -34.72 -2.54
N ASP A 34 3.71 -33.73 -3.28
CA ASP A 34 5.14 -33.66 -3.56
C ASP A 34 5.83 -33.08 -2.32
N ILE A 35 6.77 -33.84 -1.74
CA ILE A 35 7.42 -33.49 -0.48
C ILE A 35 8.91 -33.21 -0.74
N ARG A 36 9.32 -31.97 -0.49
CA ARG A 36 10.72 -31.55 -0.53
C ARG A 36 11.23 -31.34 0.88
N LYS A 37 12.31 -32.05 1.24
CA LYS A 37 12.95 -31.91 2.55
C LYS A 37 13.95 -30.75 2.52
N GLU A 38 13.82 -29.84 3.48
CA GLU A 38 14.69 -28.67 3.64
C GLU A 38 15.33 -28.66 5.02
N GLN A 39 16.57 -28.15 5.09
CA GLN A 39 17.29 -27.93 6.32
C GLN A 39 17.59 -26.45 6.50
N ILE A 40 17.13 -25.88 7.62
CA ILE A 40 17.44 -24.50 8.01
C ILE A 40 18.56 -24.53 9.04
N LYS A 41 19.75 -24.07 8.65
CA LYS A 41 20.88 -23.92 9.57
C LYS A 41 20.72 -22.63 10.37
N ILE A 42 20.72 -22.75 11.69
CA ILE A 42 20.60 -21.63 12.63
C ILE A 42 21.94 -21.48 13.34
N ARG A 43 22.45 -20.24 13.41
CA ARG A 43 23.72 -19.95 14.10
C ARG A 43 23.63 -20.37 15.57
N ASP A 44 24.63 -21.12 16.03
CA ASP A 44 24.75 -21.59 17.42
C ASP A 44 23.56 -22.43 17.93
N GLN A 45 22.78 -23.06 17.02
CA GLN A 45 21.66 -23.94 17.33
C GLN A 45 21.63 -25.17 16.42
N THR A 46 20.88 -26.21 16.84
CA THR A 46 20.60 -27.37 16.01
C THR A 46 19.81 -26.97 14.76
N PRO A 47 20.19 -27.45 13.56
CA PRO A 47 19.43 -27.22 12.34
C PRO A 47 17.98 -27.71 12.46
N ILE A 48 17.04 -26.94 11.90
CA ILE A 48 15.64 -27.34 11.81
C ILE A 48 15.41 -28.02 10.46
N HIS A 49 14.78 -29.20 10.47
CA HIS A 49 14.34 -29.91 9.28
C HIS A 49 12.85 -29.66 9.07
N ILE A 50 12.46 -29.29 7.85
CA ILE A 50 11.08 -29.09 7.46
C ILE A 50 10.74 -29.85 6.19
N ASP A 51 9.53 -30.41 6.13
CA ASP A 51 8.97 -30.99 4.92
C ASP A 51 8.08 -29.94 4.24
N VAL A 52 8.50 -29.50 3.05
CA VAL A 52 7.73 -28.58 2.22
C VAL A 52 6.82 -29.40 1.31
N ARG A 53 5.55 -29.48 1.66
CA ARG A 53 4.52 -30.19 0.89
C ARG A 53 3.99 -29.30 -0.23
N SER A 54 3.74 -29.88 -1.39
CA SER A 54 3.07 -29.21 -2.51
C SER A 54 1.96 -30.07 -3.09
N SER A 55 0.83 -29.47 -3.35
CA SER A 55 -0.26 -30.07 -4.13
C SER A 55 -0.15 -29.67 -5.61
N ARG A 56 -1.07 -30.13 -6.44
CA ARG A 56 -1.24 -29.61 -7.81
C ARG A 56 -1.54 -28.13 -7.87
N ASN A 57 -2.10 -27.55 -6.80
CA ASN A 57 -2.53 -26.16 -6.75
C ASN A 57 -1.49 -25.23 -6.10
N GLY A 58 -0.46 -25.76 -5.45
CA GLY A 58 0.61 -24.94 -4.88
C GLY A 58 1.24 -25.49 -3.62
N ILE A 59 2.01 -24.65 -2.93
CA ILE A 59 2.72 -25.00 -1.70
C ILE A 59 1.77 -24.94 -0.52
N ILE A 60 1.83 -25.94 0.38
CA ILE A 60 1.01 -25.98 1.59
C ILE A 60 1.57 -24.99 2.61
N ILE A 61 0.82 -23.92 2.85
CA ILE A 61 1.23 -22.84 3.78
C ILE A 61 0.69 -23.04 5.19
N SER A 62 -0.38 -23.81 5.37
CA SER A 62 -0.94 -24.12 6.69
C SER A 62 -0.01 -24.95 7.58
N ASP A 63 1.08 -25.48 7.04
CA ASP A 63 2.11 -26.15 7.84
C ASP A 63 2.95 -25.14 8.68
N ILE A 64 3.04 -23.88 8.23
CA ILE A 64 3.86 -22.83 8.85
C ILE A 64 3.04 -21.63 9.31
N VAL A 65 1.90 -21.35 8.68
CA VAL A 65 1.00 -20.27 9.08
C VAL A 65 -0.06 -20.82 10.03
N PRO A 66 -0.34 -20.18 11.19
CA PRO A 66 -1.29 -20.72 12.17
C PRO A 66 -2.75 -20.59 11.70
N THR A 67 -3.08 -21.20 10.56
CA THR A 67 -4.41 -21.24 9.97
C THR A 67 -5.30 -22.33 10.58
N ARG A 68 -4.76 -23.19 11.45
CA ARG A 68 -5.48 -24.34 12.05
C ARG A 68 -6.75 -23.97 12.84
N LYS A 69 -6.85 -22.71 13.29
CA LYS A 69 -8.07 -22.21 13.94
C LYS A 69 -9.19 -21.87 12.95
N LEU A 70 -8.87 -21.77 11.67
CA LEU A 70 -9.78 -21.33 10.61
C LEU A 70 -10.23 -22.46 9.69
N LEU A 71 -9.55 -23.62 9.73
CA LEU A 71 -9.83 -24.77 8.88
C LEU A 71 -10.15 -26.01 9.69
N PRO A 72 -11.04 -26.90 9.20
CA PRO A 72 -11.21 -28.25 9.73
C PRO A 72 -9.90 -29.04 9.76
N HIS A 73 -9.80 -30.04 10.64
CA HIS A 73 -8.57 -30.81 10.83
C HIS A 73 -8.13 -31.64 9.60
N ASP A 74 -9.08 -31.94 8.73
CA ASP A 74 -8.91 -32.68 7.48
C ASP A 74 -8.63 -31.79 6.28
N GLN A 75 -8.38 -30.50 6.50
CA GLN A 75 -8.11 -29.54 5.45
C GLN A 75 -6.78 -28.82 5.66
N VAL A 76 -6.12 -28.50 4.55
CA VAL A 76 -4.89 -27.69 4.50
C VAL A 76 -5.00 -26.65 3.40
N LEU A 77 -4.25 -25.57 3.53
CA LEU A 77 -4.27 -24.43 2.60
C LEU A 77 -3.06 -24.45 1.70
N ALA A 78 -3.29 -24.51 0.40
CA ALA A 78 -2.27 -24.40 -0.63
C ALA A 78 -2.23 -22.97 -1.21
N LEU A 79 -1.05 -22.41 -1.37
CA LEU A 79 -0.81 -21.12 -2.03
C LEU A 79 -0.24 -21.35 -3.43
N ARG A 80 -0.92 -20.80 -4.43
CA ARG A 80 -0.43 -20.68 -5.79
C ARG A 80 -0.11 -19.21 -6.09
N SER A 81 1.08 -18.93 -6.61
CA SER A 81 1.51 -17.56 -6.90
C SER A 81 2.31 -17.49 -8.18
N THR A 82 2.12 -16.45 -8.98
CA THR A 82 2.93 -16.17 -10.18
C THR A 82 4.39 -15.91 -9.84
N HIS A 83 4.68 -15.47 -8.61
CA HIS A 83 6.05 -15.26 -8.11
C HIS A 83 6.85 -16.55 -7.94
N MET A 84 6.16 -17.70 -7.89
CA MET A 84 6.79 -19.03 -7.69
C MET A 84 7.06 -19.77 -9.02
N ARG A 85 7.00 -19.08 -10.14
CA ARG A 85 7.26 -19.69 -11.46
C ARG A 85 8.75 -19.99 -11.64
N LYS A 86 9.05 -21.19 -12.17
CA LYS A 86 10.43 -21.59 -12.47
C LYS A 86 11.10 -20.76 -13.58
N SER A 87 10.28 -20.16 -14.47
CA SER A 87 10.74 -19.41 -15.66
C SER A 87 10.46 -17.91 -15.53
N ASP A 88 10.75 -17.30 -14.38
CA ASP A 88 10.63 -15.85 -14.21
C ASP A 88 11.72 -15.12 -15.00
N ARG A 89 11.32 -14.14 -15.82
CA ARG A 89 12.23 -13.33 -16.66
C ARG A 89 12.27 -11.85 -16.23
N THR A 90 11.74 -11.52 -15.07
CA THR A 90 11.65 -10.13 -14.58
C THR A 90 13.01 -9.45 -14.53
N TYR A 91 14.07 -10.16 -14.14
CA TYR A 91 15.42 -9.59 -14.12
C TYR A 91 15.93 -9.23 -15.53
N GLU A 92 15.67 -10.09 -16.50
CA GLU A 92 15.97 -9.82 -17.91
C GLU A 92 15.16 -8.61 -18.44
N ALA A 93 13.89 -8.54 -18.09
CA ALA A 93 13.04 -7.38 -18.40
C ALA A 93 13.65 -6.07 -17.89
N MET A 94 14.08 -6.04 -16.62
CA MET A 94 14.71 -4.87 -16.01
C MET A 94 16.01 -4.47 -16.75
N TRP A 95 16.81 -5.46 -17.15
CA TRP A 95 18.00 -5.22 -17.95
C TRP A 95 17.67 -4.62 -19.32
N GLN A 96 16.66 -5.14 -20.01
CA GLN A 96 16.25 -4.65 -21.32
C GLN A 96 15.57 -3.28 -21.24
N ILE A 97 14.74 -3.01 -20.20
CA ILE A 97 14.13 -1.70 -19.95
C ILE A 97 15.20 -0.61 -19.84
N ASN A 98 16.30 -0.88 -19.14
CA ASN A 98 17.40 0.08 -19.01
C ASN A 98 18.14 0.35 -20.33
N ARG A 99 17.93 -0.44 -21.37
CA ARG A 99 18.51 -0.30 -22.70
C ARG A 99 17.53 0.19 -23.75
N ALA A 100 16.24 0.29 -23.40
CA ALA A 100 15.19 0.75 -24.31
C ALA A 100 15.46 2.19 -24.77
N ARG A 101 15.34 2.44 -26.07
CA ARG A 101 15.61 3.73 -26.72
C ARG A 101 14.34 4.46 -27.18
N ASN A 102 13.22 3.74 -27.17
CA ASN A 102 11.91 4.20 -27.62
C ASN A 102 10.81 3.38 -26.96
N TRP A 103 9.56 3.74 -27.23
CA TRP A 103 8.39 3.04 -26.71
C TRP A 103 8.33 1.57 -27.08
N ASP A 104 8.70 1.20 -28.31
CA ASP A 104 8.55 -0.19 -28.81
C ASP A 104 9.58 -1.11 -28.14
N ASP A 105 10.83 -0.66 -27.99
CA ASP A 105 11.86 -1.36 -27.20
C ASP A 105 11.38 -1.54 -25.75
N PHE A 106 10.82 -0.49 -25.16
CA PHE A 106 10.29 -0.51 -23.80
C PHE A 106 9.11 -1.49 -23.67
N LYS A 107 8.15 -1.47 -24.61
CA LYS A 107 7.02 -2.39 -24.62
C LYS A 107 7.49 -3.84 -24.73
N THR A 108 8.43 -4.14 -25.64
CA THR A 108 9.02 -5.48 -25.79
C THR A 108 9.74 -5.94 -24.51
N ALA A 109 10.50 -5.06 -23.88
CA ALA A 109 11.17 -5.37 -22.63
C ALA A 109 10.17 -5.66 -21.49
N THR A 110 9.07 -4.89 -21.41
CA THR A 110 8.06 -5.07 -20.36
C THR A 110 7.22 -6.34 -20.53
N ASP A 111 7.16 -6.97 -21.72
CA ASP A 111 6.55 -8.29 -21.91
C ASP A 111 7.25 -9.38 -21.10
N LEU A 112 8.56 -9.24 -20.88
CA LEU A 112 9.36 -10.14 -20.05
C LEU A 112 9.20 -9.90 -18.55
N PHE A 113 8.49 -8.84 -18.14
CA PHE A 113 8.32 -8.50 -16.74
C PHE A 113 7.19 -9.33 -16.14
N HIS A 114 7.53 -10.41 -15.43
CA HIS A 114 6.57 -11.39 -14.94
C HIS A 114 5.99 -11.05 -13.58
N SER A 115 6.82 -10.61 -12.63
CA SER A 115 6.37 -10.37 -11.25
C SER A 115 7.30 -9.41 -10.48
N PRO A 116 6.73 -8.68 -9.47
CA PRO A 116 5.30 -8.52 -9.19
C PRO A 116 4.59 -7.65 -10.24
N HIS A 117 3.28 -7.74 -10.36
CA HIS A 117 2.52 -6.90 -11.28
C HIS A 117 2.71 -5.42 -10.97
N GLN A 118 3.15 -4.62 -11.96
CA GLN A 118 3.53 -3.22 -11.80
C GLN A 118 2.95 -2.33 -12.88
N ASN A 119 2.65 -1.08 -12.53
CA ASN A 119 2.47 0.00 -13.48
C ASN A 119 3.84 0.61 -13.80
N ILE A 120 4.32 0.48 -15.02
CA ILE A 120 5.62 0.94 -15.45
C ILE A 120 5.42 2.10 -16.42
N PHE A 121 5.99 3.25 -16.08
CA PHE A 121 5.87 4.47 -16.87
C PHE A 121 7.11 4.67 -17.74
N PHE A 122 6.88 5.20 -18.93
CA PHE A 122 7.86 5.58 -19.91
C PHE A 122 7.74 7.08 -20.22
N ALA A 123 8.86 7.73 -20.40
CA ALA A 123 8.92 9.05 -21.01
C ALA A 123 10.27 9.21 -21.70
N ASP A 124 10.34 9.92 -22.82
CA ASP A 124 11.58 10.17 -23.54
C ASP A 124 11.78 11.64 -23.88
N ARG A 125 12.97 11.95 -24.44
CA ARG A 125 13.34 13.33 -24.85
C ARG A 125 12.64 13.79 -26.14
N LYS A 126 11.95 12.90 -26.84
CA LYS A 126 11.17 13.24 -28.03
C LYS A 126 9.75 13.71 -27.67
N GLY A 127 9.37 13.56 -26.39
CA GLY A 127 8.07 13.93 -25.87
C GLY A 127 7.08 12.76 -25.80
N ASP A 128 7.48 11.55 -26.14
CA ASP A 128 6.63 10.37 -25.96
C ASP A 128 6.49 10.06 -24.47
N ILE A 129 5.24 9.82 -24.04
CA ILE A 129 4.90 9.32 -22.72
C ILE A 129 4.08 8.04 -22.82
N GLY A 130 4.27 7.10 -21.89
CA GLY A 130 3.55 5.85 -21.88
C GLY A 130 3.44 5.20 -20.53
N MET A 131 2.51 4.26 -20.41
CA MET A 131 2.34 3.41 -19.24
C MET A 131 1.91 2.02 -19.69
N ILE A 132 2.50 0.99 -19.09
CA ILE A 132 2.08 -0.41 -19.21
C ILE A 132 1.90 -0.98 -17.81
N SER A 133 0.78 -1.66 -17.59
CA SER A 133 0.54 -2.44 -16.37
C SER A 133 1.01 -3.87 -16.62
N SER A 134 2.30 -4.14 -16.36
CA SER A 134 2.94 -5.40 -16.70
C SER A 134 3.05 -6.37 -15.53
N GLY A 135 2.98 -7.66 -15.86
CA GLY A 135 3.06 -8.80 -14.95
C GLY A 135 2.15 -9.92 -15.39
N ILE A 136 2.41 -11.12 -14.89
CA ILE A 136 1.58 -12.28 -15.22
C ILE A 136 0.34 -12.32 -14.34
N ILE A 137 -0.82 -12.30 -14.97
CA ILE A 137 -2.14 -12.44 -14.32
C ILE A 137 -2.74 -13.78 -14.73
N PRO A 138 -3.13 -14.66 -13.81
CA PRO A 138 -3.75 -15.93 -14.14
C PRO A 138 -5.17 -15.77 -14.69
N ILE A 139 -5.52 -16.63 -15.64
CA ILE A 139 -6.91 -16.87 -16.05
C ILE A 139 -7.43 -18.05 -15.25
N ARG A 140 -8.45 -17.81 -14.46
CA ARG A 140 -9.06 -18.80 -13.55
C ARG A 140 -10.28 -19.45 -14.18
N ASN A 141 -10.47 -20.73 -13.95
CA ASN A 141 -11.64 -21.46 -14.41
C ASN A 141 -12.85 -21.14 -13.50
N GLY A 142 -13.78 -20.33 -14.01
CA GLY A 142 -15.05 -20.03 -13.31
C GLY A 142 -14.91 -19.28 -11.97
N TRP A 143 -13.75 -18.67 -11.67
CA TRP A 143 -13.46 -18.08 -10.36
C TRP A 143 -12.84 -16.68 -10.48
N ASP A 144 -13.05 -15.84 -9.47
CA ASP A 144 -12.53 -14.46 -9.50
C ASP A 144 -11.37 -14.19 -8.51
N GLY A 145 -10.95 -15.20 -7.76
CA GLY A 145 -9.76 -15.14 -6.87
C GLY A 145 -10.01 -14.55 -5.48
N ARG A 146 -11.22 -14.04 -5.17
CA ARG A 146 -11.49 -13.38 -3.89
C ARG A 146 -11.57 -14.31 -2.68
N TRP A 147 -11.86 -15.57 -2.90
CA TRP A 147 -12.01 -16.59 -1.86
C TRP A 147 -11.14 -17.80 -2.16
N PRO A 148 -10.74 -18.58 -1.16
CA PRO A 148 -10.10 -19.86 -1.42
C PRO A 148 -10.99 -20.79 -2.25
N ALA A 149 -10.43 -21.41 -3.28
CA ALA A 149 -11.12 -22.38 -4.12
C ALA A 149 -11.05 -23.79 -3.52
N ASP A 150 -12.04 -24.64 -3.82
CA ASP A 150 -12.03 -26.05 -3.39
C ASP A 150 -11.04 -26.86 -4.26
N GLY A 151 -9.96 -27.38 -3.63
CA GLY A 151 -8.94 -28.17 -4.30
C GLY A 151 -9.44 -29.50 -4.89
N LYS A 152 -10.60 -29.99 -4.47
CA LYS A 152 -11.24 -31.20 -5.04
C LYS A 152 -11.90 -30.98 -6.40
N THR A 153 -12.07 -29.72 -6.80
CA THR A 153 -12.74 -29.35 -8.05
C THR A 153 -11.75 -28.77 -9.08
N LEU A 154 -12.24 -28.48 -10.27
CA LEU A 154 -11.49 -27.72 -11.29
C LEU A 154 -11.75 -26.21 -11.20
N GLU A 155 -12.71 -25.78 -10.36
CA GLU A 155 -12.99 -24.36 -10.15
C GLU A 155 -11.78 -23.65 -9.56
N GLY A 156 -11.51 -22.45 -10.03
CA GLY A 156 -10.36 -21.66 -9.60
C GLY A 156 -8.99 -22.10 -10.16
N THR A 157 -8.90 -23.28 -10.81
CA THR A 157 -7.63 -23.71 -11.41
C THR A 157 -7.20 -22.74 -12.50
N TRP A 158 -5.90 -22.52 -12.59
CA TRP A 158 -5.32 -21.65 -13.62
C TRP A 158 -5.29 -22.38 -14.96
N ILE A 159 -6.04 -21.86 -15.94
CA ILE A 159 -6.16 -22.42 -17.30
C ILE A 159 -5.32 -21.67 -18.31
N GLY A 160 -4.62 -20.61 -17.89
CA GLY A 160 -3.76 -19.81 -18.73
C GLY A 160 -3.33 -18.52 -18.01
N THR A 161 -2.79 -17.60 -18.79
CA THR A 161 -2.42 -16.25 -18.33
C THR A 161 -3.02 -15.21 -19.29
N VAL A 162 -3.33 -14.03 -18.75
CA VAL A 162 -3.81 -12.91 -19.58
C VAL A 162 -2.72 -12.55 -20.60
N PRO A 163 -3.04 -12.52 -21.92
CA PRO A 163 -2.08 -12.12 -22.94
C PRO A 163 -1.52 -10.72 -22.67
N PHE A 164 -0.23 -10.52 -22.89
CA PHE A 164 0.46 -9.25 -22.63
C PHE A 164 -0.24 -8.05 -23.34
N ASP A 165 -0.58 -8.19 -24.63
CA ASP A 165 -1.28 -7.13 -25.38
C ASP A 165 -2.71 -6.85 -24.87
N SER A 166 -3.24 -7.73 -24.03
CA SER A 166 -4.50 -7.50 -23.32
C SER A 166 -4.30 -6.80 -21.98
N LEU A 167 -3.10 -6.55 -21.53
CA LEU A 167 -2.86 -5.78 -20.29
C LEU A 167 -3.09 -4.27 -20.53
N PRO A 168 -3.44 -3.50 -19.48
CA PRO A 168 -3.62 -2.06 -19.62
C PRO A 168 -2.36 -1.37 -20.12
N ALA A 169 -2.44 -0.70 -21.25
CA ALA A 169 -1.37 0.12 -21.82
C ALA A 169 -1.93 1.41 -22.40
N ARG A 170 -1.16 2.49 -22.32
CA ARG A 170 -1.48 3.78 -22.93
C ARG A 170 -0.18 4.45 -23.42
N LYS A 171 -0.22 5.01 -24.62
CA LYS A 171 0.85 5.84 -25.19
C LYS A 171 0.23 7.17 -25.65
N ASN A 172 0.88 8.28 -25.37
CA ASN A 172 0.56 9.62 -25.84
C ASN A 172 -0.94 9.97 -25.76
N PRO A 173 -1.59 9.93 -24.57
CA PRO A 173 -2.98 10.30 -24.48
C PRO A 173 -3.18 11.76 -24.86
N GLY A 174 -4.33 12.09 -25.49
CA GLY A 174 -4.63 13.45 -25.93
C GLY A 174 -4.64 14.50 -24.80
N SER A 175 -4.76 14.08 -23.55
CA SER A 175 -4.63 14.95 -22.39
C SER A 175 -3.18 15.39 -22.10
N GLY A 176 -2.16 14.77 -22.73
CA GLY A 176 -0.76 15.00 -22.43
C GLY A 176 -0.32 14.57 -21.02
N PHE A 177 -1.17 13.84 -20.28
CA PHE A 177 -0.95 13.45 -18.91
C PHE A 177 -1.21 11.96 -18.68
N LEU A 178 -0.29 11.31 -17.96
CA LEU A 178 -0.45 9.96 -17.43
C LEU A 178 -0.18 9.95 -15.93
N GLY A 179 -1.13 9.44 -15.16
CA GLY A 179 -1.03 9.34 -13.71
C GLY A 179 -1.69 8.07 -13.19
N ASN A 180 -1.14 7.50 -12.15
CA ASN A 180 -1.72 6.38 -11.42
C ASN A 180 -1.42 6.49 -9.94
N ALA A 181 -2.41 6.14 -9.14
CA ALA A 181 -2.35 6.06 -7.69
C ALA A 181 -2.87 4.70 -7.18
N ASN A 182 -2.52 3.62 -7.87
CA ASN A 182 -2.98 2.24 -7.65
C ASN A 182 -4.50 2.05 -7.90
N ASN A 183 -5.15 3.04 -8.48
CA ASN A 183 -6.58 3.01 -8.80
C ASN A 183 -6.89 2.09 -9.99
N ARG A 184 -8.15 1.80 -10.17
CA ARG A 184 -8.67 1.01 -11.31
C ARG A 184 -8.23 1.62 -12.64
N LEU A 185 -7.66 0.78 -13.51
CA LEU A 185 -7.16 1.13 -14.84
C LEU A 185 -8.07 0.66 -15.97
N VAL A 186 -9.03 -0.19 -15.69
CA VAL A 186 -9.86 -0.89 -16.69
C VAL A 186 -11.33 -0.78 -16.36
N SER A 187 -12.20 -0.90 -17.38
CA SER A 187 -13.65 -1.01 -17.20
C SER A 187 -14.03 -2.30 -16.47
N GLU A 188 -15.22 -2.32 -15.85
CA GLU A 188 -15.74 -3.50 -15.16
C GLU A 188 -16.04 -4.67 -16.12
N ASN A 189 -16.48 -4.37 -17.33
CA ASN A 189 -16.91 -5.33 -18.34
C ASN A 189 -15.77 -5.91 -19.19
N ARG A 190 -14.54 -5.89 -18.66
CA ARG A 190 -13.40 -6.43 -19.39
C ARG A 190 -13.44 -7.96 -19.43
N LYS A 191 -13.01 -8.56 -20.57
CA LYS A 191 -12.94 -10.01 -20.77
C LYS A 191 -12.11 -10.74 -19.71
N HIS A 192 -10.97 -10.15 -19.29
CA HIS A 192 -10.06 -10.73 -18.31
C HIS A 192 -10.03 -9.91 -17.02
N ILE A 193 -10.22 -10.57 -15.91
CA ILE A 193 -10.13 -9.95 -14.58
C ILE A 193 -8.64 -9.70 -14.27
N ILE A 194 -8.31 -8.46 -13.94
CA ILE A 194 -6.97 -8.10 -13.45
C ILE A 194 -6.95 -8.19 -11.93
N THR A 195 -7.96 -7.63 -11.28
CA THR A 195 -8.22 -7.73 -9.85
C THR A 195 -9.63 -7.25 -9.55
N LYS A 196 -10.16 -7.66 -8.40
CA LYS A 196 -11.39 -7.10 -7.79
C LYS A 196 -11.08 -6.11 -6.66
N ASP A 197 -9.81 -6.08 -6.17
CA ASP A 197 -9.35 -5.29 -5.04
C ASP A 197 -8.52 -4.07 -5.51
N TRP A 198 -9.17 -3.15 -6.19
CA TRP A 198 -8.54 -1.89 -6.55
C TRP A 198 -8.44 -0.96 -5.35
N ASP A 199 -7.33 -0.22 -5.25
CA ASP A 199 -7.21 0.83 -4.24
C ASP A 199 -8.28 1.92 -4.45
N ALA A 200 -8.68 2.58 -3.37
CA ALA A 200 -9.70 3.61 -3.41
C ALA A 200 -9.31 4.77 -4.34
N PRO A 201 -10.25 5.39 -5.07
CA PRO A 201 -9.94 6.32 -6.17
C PRO A 201 -9.48 7.71 -5.71
N TYR A 202 -9.55 8.04 -4.43
CA TYR A 202 -9.39 9.39 -3.89
C TYR A 202 -8.07 10.07 -4.26
N ARG A 203 -6.95 9.33 -4.23
CA ARG A 203 -5.63 9.85 -4.62
C ARG A 203 -5.56 10.13 -6.13
N ALA A 204 -6.13 9.23 -6.93
CA ALA A 204 -6.20 9.41 -8.37
C ALA A 204 -7.09 10.58 -8.75
N GLU A 205 -8.26 10.73 -8.12
CA GLU A 205 -9.15 11.88 -8.31
C GLU A 205 -8.41 13.19 -8.03
N ARG A 206 -7.67 13.26 -6.90
CA ARG A 206 -6.89 14.44 -6.56
C ARG A 206 -5.81 14.73 -7.58
N LEU A 207 -5.09 13.71 -8.04
CA LEU A 207 -4.05 13.81 -9.06
C LEU A 207 -4.62 14.37 -10.37
N HIS A 208 -5.78 13.88 -10.80
CA HIS A 208 -6.48 14.40 -12.00
C HIS A 208 -6.94 15.84 -11.82
N GLN A 209 -7.49 16.21 -10.64
CA GLN A 209 -7.87 17.59 -10.36
C GLN A 209 -6.68 18.55 -10.50
N LEU A 210 -5.53 18.20 -9.93
CA LEU A 210 -4.32 19.00 -10.03
C LEU A 210 -3.83 19.11 -11.47
N ALA A 211 -3.90 18.02 -12.25
CA ALA A 211 -3.50 18.01 -13.64
C ALA A 211 -4.40 18.90 -14.55
N GLN A 212 -5.68 19.07 -14.20
CA GLN A 212 -6.60 19.91 -14.95
C GLN A 212 -6.41 21.41 -14.69
N VAL A 213 -5.95 21.80 -13.52
CA VAL A 213 -5.79 23.20 -13.12
C VAL A 213 -4.47 23.80 -13.64
N SER A 214 -3.44 22.99 -13.85
CA SER A 214 -2.11 23.48 -14.25
C SER A 214 -1.93 23.43 -15.75
N GLN A 215 -1.81 24.58 -16.39
CA GLN A 215 -1.49 24.68 -17.83
C GLN A 215 -0.02 24.41 -18.14
N ALA A 216 0.87 24.55 -17.18
CA ALA A 216 2.30 24.29 -17.33
C ALA A 216 2.86 23.58 -16.10
N HIS A 217 3.41 22.38 -16.30
CA HIS A 217 4.12 21.65 -15.27
C HIS A 217 5.56 22.11 -15.16
N THR A 218 5.97 22.42 -13.95
CA THR A 218 7.37 22.72 -13.60
C THR A 218 7.89 21.69 -12.58
N LEU A 219 9.19 21.70 -12.34
CA LEU A 219 9.77 20.90 -11.27
C LEU A 219 9.18 21.27 -9.90
N ASP A 220 8.86 22.54 -9.68
CA ASP A 220 8.33 23.02 -8.40
C ASP A 220 6.85 22.65 -8.22
N THR A 221 6.02 22.73 -9.28
CA THR A 221 4.64 22.25 -9.21
C THR A 221 4.61 20.73 -8.99
N SER A 222 5.48 19.96 -9.63
CA SER A 222 5.60 18.52 -9.42
C SER A 222 6.01 18.19 -7.98
N ALA A 223 6.95 18.98 -7.41
CA ALA A 223 7.34 18.84 -6.01
C ALA A 223 6.18 19.14 -5.05
N ALA A 224 5.40 20.18 -5.32
CA ALA A 224 4.22 20.54 -4.55
C ALA A 224 3.14 19.43 -4.58
N TRP A 225 2.91 18.81 -5.76
CA TRP A 225 1.97 17.70 -5.87
C TRP A 225 2.39 16.47 -5.09
N GLN A 226 3.69 16.17 -5.04
CA GLN A 226 4.19 15.05 -4.22
C GLN A 226 3.96 15.28 -2.72
N LEU A 227 3.74 16.52 -2.29
CA LEU A 227 3.43 16.90 -0.91
C LEU A 227 1.97 17.27 -0.68
N ASP A 228 1.11 17.16 -1.70
CA ASP A 228 -0.30 17.47 -1.55
C ASP A 228 -0.95 16.55 -0.52
N ASN A 229 -1.54 17.16 0.50
CA ASN A 229 -2.16 16.46 1.62
C ASN A 229 -3.68 16.68 1.69
N TYR A 230 -4.30 17.14 0.60
CA TYR A 230 -5.75 17.21 0.49
C TYR A 230 -6.37 15.82 0.45
N SER A 231 -7.40 15.60 1.26
CA SER A 231 -8.12 14.33 1.34
C SER A 231 -9.49 14.40 0.67
N SER A 232 -9.57 13.95 -0.58
CA SER A 232 -10.86 13.79 -1.28
C SER A 232 -11.80 12.83 -0.54
N ALA A 233 -11.24 11.85 0.19
CA ALA A 233 -12.02 10.94 1.05
C ALA A 233 -12.71 11.69 2.19
N ALA A 234 -11.97 12.56 2.89
CA ALA A 234 -12.53 13.37 3.98
C ALA A 234 -13.56 14.37 3.46
N ALA A 235 -13.29 15.00 2.32
CA ALA A 235 -14.20 15.95 1.69
C ALA A 235 -15.56 15.31 1.30
N LYS A 236 -15.57 14.02 0.97
CA LYS A 236 -16.80 13.26 0.67
C LYS A 236 -17.49 12.70 1.91
N LEU A 237 -16.72 12.20 2.89
CA LEU A 237 -17.27 11.47 4.03
C LEU A 237 -17.73 12.41 5.16
N LEU A 238 -16.92 13.41 5.52
CA LEU A 238 -17.22 14.27 6.69
C LEU A 238 -18.55 15.01 6.58
N PRO A 239 -18.96 15.59 5.44
CA PRO A 239 -20.28 16.22 5.32
C PRO A 239 -21.43 15.25 5.61
N LEU A 240 -21.34 13.98 5.18
CA LEU A 240 -22.35 12.96 5.45
C LEU A 240 -22.43 12.62 6.95
N MET A 241 -21.28 12.55 7.62
CA MET A 241 -21.22 12.32 9.06
C MET A 241 -21.84 13.49 9.82
N LEU A 242 -21.48 14.73 9.47
CA LEU A 242 -21.99 15.94 10.12
C LEU A 242 -23.49 16.13 9.92
N ALA A 243 -24.02 15.81 8.74
CA ALA A 243 -25.45 15.96 8.41
C ALA A 243 -26.37 15.03 9.23
N LYS A 244 -25.81 13.97 9.82
CA LYS A 244 -26.56 13.00 10.65
C LYS A 244 -26.39 13.21 12.15
N LEU A 245 -25.58 14.18 12.58
CA LEU A 245 -25.45 14.49 14.00
C LEU A 245 -26.67 15.22 14.57
N PRO A 246 -27.02 14.99 15.85
CA PRO A 246 -28.02 15.77 16.56
C PRO A 246 -27.66 17.27 16.63
N ASN A 247 -28.70 18.12 16.66
CA ASN A 247 -28.52 19.58 16.61
C ASN A 247 -27.79 20.15 17.84
N ASP A 248 -27.94 19.54 19.01
CA ASP A 248 -27.28 19.96 20.25
C ASP A 248 -25.74 19.85 20.15
N LEU A 249 -25.23 18.87 19.40
CA LEU A 249 -23.78 18.72 19.14
C LEU A 249 -23.24 19.81 18.20
N MET A 250 -24.08 20.52 17.44
CA MET A 250 -23.62 21.51 16.45
C MET A 250 -22.88 22.69 17.07
N ASN A 251 -23.11 22.98 18.35
CA ASN A 251 -22.37 23.99 19.10
C ASN A 251 -21.05 23.55 19.70
N ASN A 252 -20.75 22.25 19.65
CA ASN A 252 -19.46 21.69 20.11
C ASN A 252 -18.29 22.31 19.36
N LYS A 253 -17.24 22.72 20.08
CA LYS A 253 -16.04 23.36 19.50
C LYS A 253 -15.35 22.48 18.48
N ALA A 254 -15.23 21.18 18.72
CA ALA A 254 -14.61 20.24 17.78
C ALA A 254 -15.41 20.10 16.48
N ILE A 255 -16.76 20.13 16.56
CA ILE A 255 -17.63 20.13 15.38
C ILE A 255 -17.45 21.43 14.58
N LYS A 256 -17.35 22.58 15.24
CA LYS A 256 -17.07 23.87 14.56
C LYS A 256 -15.73 23.85 13.85
N ILE A 257 -14.70 23.25 14.44
CA ILE A 257 -13.38 23.06 13.82
C ILE A 257 -13.49 22.15 12.58
N LEU A 258 -14.24 21.04 12.67
CA LEU A 258 -14.46 20.15 11.53
C LEU A 258 -15.24 20.80 10.39
N LYS A 259 -16.28 21.60 10.69
CA LYS A 259 -17.07 22.34 9.68
C LYS A 259 -16.23 23.34 8.87
N ASN A 260 -15.24 23.95 9.52
CA ASN A 260 -14.36 24.96 8.91
C ASN A 260 -13.06 24.35 8.35
N TRP A 261 -12.94 23.01 8.35
CA TRP A 261 -11.73 22.35 7.87
C TRP A 261 -11.69 22.31 6.33
N ASP A 262 -10.53 22.67 5.77
CA ASP A 262 -10.26 22.69 4.35
C ASP A 262 -9.81 21.32 3.78
N PHE A 263 -9.99 20.25 4.53
CA PHE A 263 -9.64 18.86 4.21
C PHE A 263 -8.15 18.60 3.93
N HIS A 264 -7.29 19.56 4.24
CA HIS A 264 -5.85 19.34 4.18
C HIS A 264 -5.33 18.67 5.46
N MET A 265 -4.77 17.49 5.34
CA MET A 265 -4.24 16.71 6.46
C MET A 265 -2.86 17.23 6.89
N ARG A 266 -2.82 18.45 7.43
CA ARG A 266 -1.58 19.08 7.90
C ARG A 266 -1.20 18.54 9.28
N ARG A 267 0.10 18.35 9.53
CA ARG A 267 0.64 17.87 10.81
C ARG A 267 0.26 18.75 12.03
N ASN A 268 0.01 20.02 11.82
CA ASN A 268 -0.40 20.95 12.86
C ASN A 268 -1.93 21.14 13.01
N SER A 269 -2.72 20.38 12.25
CA SER A 269 -4.19 20.50 12.23
C SER A 269 -4.84 19.67 13.36
N SER A 270 -5.68 20.32 14.15
CA SER A 270 -6.57 19.65 15.11
C SER A 270 -7.74 18.96 14.41
N ALA A 271 -8.31 19.58 13.35
CA ALA A 271 -9.37 18.97 12.56
C ALA A 271 -8.97 17.59 12.00
N THR A 272 -7.74 17.48 11.49
CA THR A 272 -7.22 16.21 10.98
C THR A 272 -7.18 15.14 12.05
N LEU A 273 -6.72 15.47 13.27
CA LEU A 273 -6.65 14.51 14.37
C LEU A 273 -8.05 14.08 14.82
N ILE A 274 -8.98 15.02 14.96
CA ILE A 274 -10.37 14.74 15.36
C ILE A 274 -11.03 13.85 14.30
N TYR A 275 -10.95 14.21 13.04
CA TYR A 275 -11.55 13.46 11.93
C TYR A 275 -11.07 12.02 11.88
N ASN A 276 -9.76 11.80 11.86
CA ASN A 276 -9.22 10.44 11.75
C ASN A 276 -9.55 9.58 12.97
N THR A 277 -9.54 10.16 14.18
CA THR A 277 -9.92 9.44 15.39
C THR A 277 -11.41 9.09 15.36
N TRP A 278 -12.27 10.02 14.91
CA TRP A 278 -13.70 9.77 14.81
C TRP A 278 -14.07 8.72 13.77
N VAL A 279 -13.51 8.83 12.57
CA VAL A 279 -13.72 7.83 11.50
C VAL A 279 -13.27 6.44 11.95
N ARG A 280 -12.13 6.35 12.65
CA ARG A 280 -11.66 5.09 13.24
C ARG A 280 -12.66 4.54 14.28
N ASN A 281 -13.06 5.35 15.24
CA ASN A 281 -13.98 4.92 16.30
C ASN A 281 -15.34 4.51 15.72
N PHE A 282 -15.81 5.21 14.68
CA PHE A 282 -17.04 4.86 13.98
C PHE A 282 -16.89 3.52 13.24
N MET A 283 -15.78 3.29 12.54
CA MET A 283 -15.51 2.00 11.89
C MET A 283 -15.44 0.85 12.90
N VAL A 284 -14.71 1.04 14.01
CA VAL A 284 -14.63 0.04 15.10
C VAL A 284 -16.03 -0.25 15.68
N HIS A 285 -16.86 0.79 15.85
CA HIS A 285 -18.22 0.62 16.33
C HIS A 285 -19.03 -0.29 15.40
N LEU A 286 -18.99 -0.03 14.08
CA LEU A 286 -19.72 -0.83 13.09
C LEU A 286 -19.19 -2.27 12.95
N MET A 287 -17.89 -2.49 13.13
CA MET A 287 -17.25 -3.79 12.91
C MET A 287 -17.24 -4.70 14.14
N ARG A 288 -17.56 -4.15 15.32
CA ARG A 288 -17.54 -4.90 16.59
C ARG A 288 -18.36 -6.21 16.57
N PRO A 289 -19.59 -6.25 16.03
CA PRO A 289 -20.39 -7.47 16.02
C PRO A 289 -19.76 -8.62 15.21
N PHE A 290 -18.85 -8.29 14.29
CA PHE A 290 -18.22 -9.26 13.38
C PHE A 290 -16.82 -9.67 13.84
N ASP A 291 -16.35 -9.16 14.98
CA ASP A 291 -14.95 -9.31 15.44
C ASP A 291 -13.91 -8.85 14.42
N LEU A 292 -14.26 -7.84 13.60
CA LEU A 292 -13.43 -7.25 12.56
C LEU A 292 -12.90 -5.85 12.96
N ILE A 293 -12.60 -5.69 14.24
CA ILE A 293 -12.14 -4.43 14.81
C ILE A 293 -10.76 -3.97 14.31
N ASP A 294 -9.99 -4.89 13.73
CA ASP A 294 -8.69 -4.62 13.11
C ASP A 294 -8.77 -4.12 11.67
N MET A 295 -9.97 -4.00 11.12
CA MET A 295 -10.16 -3.39 9.80
C MET A 295 -9.91 -1.88 9.88
N GLY A 296 -8.92 -1.40 9.13
CA GLY A 296 -8.69 0.04 8.96
C GLY A 296 -9.90 0.76 8.35
N PRO A 297 -10.05 2.07 8.57
CA PRO A 297 -11.13 2.85 8.01
C PRO A 297 -11.24 2.69 6.49
N LYS A 298 -12.44 2.39 6.00
CA LYS A 298 -12.78 2.23 4.58
C LYS A 298 -13.78 3.33 4.19
N PRO A 299 -13.34 4.51 3.73
CA PRO A 299 -14.24 5.62 3.43
C PRO A 299 -15.37 5.26 2.47
N ASN A 300 -15.10 4.47 1.42
CA ASN A 300 -16.15 4.02 0.49
C ASN A 300 -17.25 3.22 1.20
N PHE A 301 -16.88 2.34 2.12
CA PHE A 301 -17.84 1.58 2.91
C PHE A 301 -18.66 2.49 3.83
N LEU A 302 -18.00 3.41 4.54
CA LEU A 302 -18.69 4.36 5.42
C LEU A 302 -19.64 5.29 4.66
N ILE A 303 -19.24 5.77 3.48
CA ILE A 303 -20.10 6.54 2.58
C ILE A 303 -21.33 5.70 2.17
N LEU A 304 -21.12 4.43 1.78
CA LEU A 304 -22.21 3.51 1.43
C LEU A 304 -23.18 3.32 2.60
N VAL A 305 -22.65 3.07 3.79
CA VAL A 305 -23.47 2.91 5.02
C VAL A 305 -24.31 4.15 5.27
N LEU A 306 -23.69 5.33 5.27
CA LEU A 306 -24.38 6.58 5.60
C LEU A 306 -25.39 7.05 4.53
N SER A 307 -25.19 6.68 3.26
CA SER A 307 -26.03 7.13 2.14
C SER A 307 -27.07 6.12 1.68
N GLN A 308 -26.77 4.82 1.71
CA GLN A 308 -27.58 3.79 1.05
C GLN A 308 -27.92 2.57 1.92
N LYS A 309 -27.12 2.26 2.93
CA LYS A 309 -27.23 1.04 3.72
C LYS A 309 -27.26 1.33 5.23
N PRO A 310 -28.18 2.19 5.73
CA PRO A 310 -28.17 2.65 7.12
C PRO A 310 -28.39 1.54 8.15
N LEU A 311 -28.92 0.38 7.75
CA LEU A 311 -29.06 -0.80 8.62
C LEU A 311 -27.73 -1.31 9.17
N TRP A 312 -26.60 -1.03 8.51
CA TRP A 312 -25.27 -1.35 9.04
C TRP A 312 -24.91 -0.56 10.31
N CYS A 313 -25.65 0.51 10.63
CA CYS A 313 -25.45 1.25 11.87
C CYS A 313 -26.05 0.55 13.09
N ASP A 314 -26.94 -0.43 12.89
CA ASP A 314 -27.51 -1.24 13.96
C ASP A 314 -26.53 -2.35 14.37
N VAL A 315 -25.72 -2.05 15.37
CA VAL A 315 -24.73 -3.00 15.91
C VAL A 315 -25.23 -3.71 17.18
N GLN A 316 -26.47 -3.42 17.62
CA GLN A 316 -27.07 -3.99 18.83
C GLN A 316 -27.91 -5.23 18.51
N THR A 317 -27.28 -6.33 18.13
CA THR A 317 -27.95 -7.57 17.75
C THR A 317 -28.76 -8.22 18.89
N THR A 318 -28.60 -7.76 20.14
CA THR A 318 -29.21 -8.38 21.33
C THR A 318 -30.35 -7.55 21.95
N THR A 319 -30.60 -6.34 21.47
CA THR A 319 -31.65 -5.47 22.01
C THR A 319 -32.80 -5.30 21.01
N LYS A 320 -34.02 -5.09 21.51
CA LYS A 320 -35.20 -4.81 20.68
C LYS A 320 -35.14 -3.41 20.02
N LYS A 321 -34.21 -2.55 20.44
CA LYS A 321 -34.06 -1.19 19.91
C LYS A 321 -33.03 -1.20 18.77
N VAL A 322 -33.48 -0.84 17.58
CA VAL A 322 -32.62 -0.62 16.40
C VAL A 322 -31.80 0.64 16.60
N GLU A 323 -30.48 0.54 16.53
CA GLU A 323 -29.57 1.71 16.54
C GLU A 323 -29.53 2.36 15.15
N ASN A 324 -29.77 3.65 15.09
CA ASN A 324 -29.66 4.38 13.83
C ASN A 324 -28.27 5.04 13.68
N CYS A 325 -27.95 5.51 12.45
CA CYS A 325 -26.65 6.11 12.16
C CYS A 325 -26.35 7.39 12.95
N SER A 326 -27.36 8.15 13.35
CA SER A 326 -27.19 9.33 14.22
C SER A 326 -26.65 8.91 15.59
N GLU A 327 -27.28 7.92 16.22
CA GLU A 327 -26.87 7.38 17.52
C GLU A 327 -25.46 6.76 17.47
N ALA A 328 -25.14 6.00 16.41
CA ALA A 328 -23.82 5.39 16.22
C ALA A 328 -22.71 6.44 16.03
N LEU A 329 -22.99 7.50 15.25
CA LEU A 329 -22.07 8.63 15.06
C LEU A 329 -21.87 9.43 16.34
N GLU A 330 -22.94 9.71 17.10
CA GLU A 330 -22.86 10.41 18.38
C GLU A 330 -22.03 9.63 19.41
N LYS A 331 -22.28 8.31 19.56
CA LYS A 331 -21.52 7.45 20.46
C LYS A 331 -20.03 7.43 20.10
N SER A 332 -19.72 7.24 18.80
CA SER A 332 -18.34 7.22 18.32
C SER A 332 -17.66 8.58 18.44
N PHE A 333 -18.39 9.70 18.28
CA PHE A 333 -17.87 11.05 18.51
C PHE A 333 -17.59 11.31 20.00
N SER A 334 -18.52 10.93 20.90
CA SER A 334 -18.33 11.04 22.34
C SER A 334 -17.10 10.25 22.79
N LEU A 335 -16.92 9.02 22.30
CA LEU A 335 -15.72 8.21 22.55
C LEU A 335 -14.45 8.92 22.04
N THR A 336 -14.51 9.49 20.84
CA THR A 336 -13.41 10.25 20.24
C THR A 336 -12.98 11.42 21.12
N MET A 337 -13.94 12.22 21.58
CA MET A 337 -13.63 13.36 22.44
C MET A 337 -13.04 12.92 23.78
N LYS A 338 -13.59 11.89 24.43
CA LYS A 338 -13.03 11.33 25.68
C LYS A 338 -11.59 10.86 25.49
N GLN A 339 -11.34 10.15 24.39
CA GLN A 339 -10.00 9.63 24.06
C GLN A 339 -9.01 10.78 23.82
N LEU A 340 -9.37 11.76 23.01
CA LEU A 340 -8.49 12.87 22.63
C LEU A 340 -8.23 13.83 23.81
N ILE A 341 -9.23 14.10 24.64
CA ILE A 341 -9.07 14.89 25.87
C ILE A 341 -8.11 14.21 26.83
N LYS A 342 -8.27 12.89 27.04
CA LYS A 342 -7.35 12.10 27.89
C LYS A 342 -5.90 12.14 27.40
N GLN A 343 -5.72 12.15 26.07
CA GLN A 343 -4.38 12.06 25.48
C GLN A 343 -3.70 13.42 25.25
N ASN A 344 -4.48 14.48 25.01
CA ASN A 344 -3.94 15.76 24.56
C ASN A 344 -4.41 16.96 25.42
N GLY A 345 -5.19 16.70 26.51
CA GLY A 345 -5.78 17.76 27.34
C GLY A 345 -7.02 18.40 26.72
N ASN A 346 -7.64 19.33 27.47
CA ASN A 346 -8.95 19.92 27.14
C ASN A 346 -8.90 20.97 26.01
N ASN A 347 -7.73 21.51 25.69
CA ASN A 347 -7.61 22.58 24.70
C ASN A 347 -7.52 22.02 23.28
N VAL A 348 -8.67 21.91 22.60
CA VAL A 348 -8.79 21.37 21.24
C VAL A 348 -7.94 22.13 20.20
N ASP A 349 -7.73 23.43 20.39
CA ASP A 349 -6.92 24.26 19.46
C ASP A 349 -5.44 23.90 19.51
N GLN A 350 -4.98 23.24 20.57
CA GLN A 350 -3.59 22.78 20.72
C GLN A 350 -3.36 21.37 20.20
N TRP A 351 -4.42 20.67 19.82
CA TRP A 351 -4.27 19.32 19.27
C TRP A 351 -3.59 19.35 17.91
N ARG A 352 -2.74 18.37 17.66
CA ARG A 352 -1.93 18.30 16.44
C ARG A 352 -1.93 16.89 15.86
N TRP A 353 -2.28 16.78 14.60
CA TRP A 353 -2.22 15.50 13.86
C TRP A 353 -0.83 14.87 14.00
N GLY A 354 0.21 15.65 13.76
CA GLY A 354 1.59 15.19 13.79
C GLY A 354 2.11 14.77 15.16
N SER A 355 1.35 14.96 16.26
CA SER A 355 1.70 14.37 17.56
C SER A 355 1.52 12.85 17.56
N LYS A 356 0.59 12.35 16.71
CA LYS A 356 0.29 10.94 16.52
C LYS A 356 0.78 10.40 15.17
N HIS A 357 0.72 11.22 14.13
CA HIS A 357 1.11 10.84 12.77
C HIS A 357 2.58 11.15 12.53
N LYS A 358 3.42 10.23 12.95
CA LYS A 358 4.87 10.31 12.80
C LYS A 358 5.35 9.20 11.88
N ALA A 359 6.20 9.54 10.90
CA ALA A 359 6.94 8.54 10.15
C ALA A 359 7.98 7.90 11.04
N PHE A 360 7.97 6.59 11.10
CA PHE A 360 8.79 5.80 12.01
C PHE A 360 9.68 4.84 11.21
N PHE A 361 11.00 4.99 11.38
CA PHE A 361 12.02 4.22 10.68
C PHE A 361 12.81 3.38 11.67
N LYS A 362 12.51 2.09 11.71
CA LYS A 362 13.22 1.12 12.55
C LYS A 362 14.59 0.80 11.98
N HIS A 363 15.61 0.85 12.82
CA HIS A 363 16.92 0.32 12.45
C HIS A 363 16.90 -1.22 12.54
N ARG A 364 17.21 -1.89 11.44
CA ARG A 364 17.03 -3.34 11.30
C ARG A 364 17.72 -4.16 12.40
N ILE A 365 18.90 -3.72 12.85
CA ILE A 365 19.69 -4.42 13.86
C ILE A 365 19.42 -3.83 15.26
N PHE A 366 19.60 -2.52 15.41
CA PHE A 366 19.59 -1.90 16.73
C PHE A 366 18.20 -1.69 17.35
N ASP A 367 17.12 -1.84 16.57
CA ASP A 367 15.76 -1.86 17.14
C ASP A 367 15.57 -2.99 18.17
N GLN A 368 16.32 -4.08 18.03
CA GLN A 368 16.27 -5.22 18.96
C GLN A 368 17.13 -5.02 20.20
N VAL A 369 17.99 -4.00 20.24
CA VAL A 369 18.87 -3.70 21.38
C VAL A 369 18.30 -2.53 22.19
N PRO A 370 17.74 -2.74 23.39
CA PRO A 370 17.00 -1.72 24.14
C PRO A 370 17.74 -0.40 24.33
N LEU A 371 19.04 -0.43 24.64
CA LEU A 371 19.86 0.77 24.83
C LEU A 371 20.12 1.55 23.53
N LEU A 372 20.25 0.86 22.40
CA LEU A 372 20.55 1.48 21.10
C LEU A 372 19.29 1.89 20.33
N ARG A 373 18.16 1.27 20.63
CA ARG A 373 16.88 1.53 19.94
C ARG A 373 16.55 3.01 19.86
N ASN A 374 16.68 3.74 20.96
CA ASN A 374 16.30 5.16 21.04
C ASN A 374 17.22 6.08 20.23
N PHE A 375 18.44 5.65 19.94
CA PHE A 375 19.40 6.39 19.10
C PHE A 375 19.30 6.00 17.64
N ALA A 376 18.98 4.73 17.38
CA ALA A 376 18.99 4.17 16.04
C ALA A 376 17.67 4.34 15.31
N ASN A 377 16.55 4.23 16.00
CA ASN A 377 15.24 4.47 15.39
C ASN A 377 15.03 5.97 15.17
N LEU A 378 14.47 6.31 14.03
CA LEU A 378 14.17 7.68 13.67
C LEU A 378 12.67 7.89 13.57
N GLU A 379 12.18 9.00 14.10
CA GLU A 379 10.80 9.41 13.91
C GLU A 379 10.72 10.91 13.57
N ILE A 380 9.70 11.25 12.79
CA ILE A 380 9.43 12.64 12.43
C ILE A 380 7.93 12.84 12.17
N SER A 381 7.39 13.91 12.73
CA SER A 381 6.00 14.33 12.50
C SER A 381 5.76 14.65 11.02
N THR A 382 4.70 14.07 10.42
CA THR A 382 4.37 14.22 8.99
C THR A 382 2.94 14.72 8.78
N SER A 383 2.72 15.37 7.66
CA SER A 383 1.40 15.65 7.08
C SER A 383 0.96 14.47 6.20
N GLY A 384 -0.31 14.52 5.74
CA GLY A 384 -0.89 13.48 4.91
C GLY A 384 -1.63 12.41 5.71
N GLY A 385 -2.07 11.38 5.02
CA GLY A 385 -2.84 10.26 5.56
C GLY A 385 -3.02 9.17 4.51
N ASP A 386 -3.88 8.18 4.79
CA ASP A 386 -4.07 7.01 3.93
C ASP A 386 -4.50 7.33 2.49
N HIS A 387 -5.28 8.41 2.32
CA HIS A 387 -5.93 8.76 1.05
C HIS A 387 -5.47 10.11 0.46
N THR A 388 -4.29 10.61 0.84
CA THR A 388 -3.69 11.81 0.26
C THR A 388 -2.56 11.45 -0.71
N LEU A 389 -2.19 12.34 -1.65
CA LEU A 389 -1.05 12.11 -2.55
C LEU A 389 0.26 12.00 -1.77
N ASN A 390 0.49 12.91 -0.82
CA ASN A 390 1.53 12.73 0.20
C ASN A 390 1.08 11.64 1.17
N ARG A 391 1.11 10.38 0.72
CA ARG A 391 0.57 9.24 1.45
C ARG A 391 1.36 8.99 2.73
N GLY A 392 0.67 9.04 3.86
CA GLY A 392 1.13 8.60 5.15
C GLY A 392 0.19 7.51 5.67
N GLN A 393 0.32 6.29 5.14
CA GLN A 393 -0.57 5.18 5.52
C GLN A 393 -0.31 4.76 6.95
N THR A 394 -1.40 4.62 7.69
CA THR A 394 -1.39 4.17 9.08
C THR A 394 -1.60 2.67 9.18
N ASP A 395 -0.94 2.03 10.14
CA ASP A 395 -1.32 0.68 10.53
C ASP A 395 -2.53 0.76 11.45
N PHE A 396 -3.51 -0.06 11.16
CA PHE A 396 -4.66 -0.20 12.01
C PHE A 396 -4.40 -1.32 13.02
N ASN A 397 -3.81 -0.97 14.15
CA ASN A 397 -3.67 -1.85 15.30
C ASN A 397 -4.69 -1.47 16.38
N ASN A 398 -5.20 -2.45 17.12
CA ASN A 398 -6.04 -2.24 18.29
C ASN A 398 -5.32 -1.52 19.42
N ASP A 399 -4.00 -1.50 19.42
CA ASP A 399 -3.23 -0.71 20.37
C ASP A 399 -3.41 0.78 20.05
N ALA A 400 -4.19 1.45 20.88
CA ALA A 400 -4.54 2.86 20.73
C ALA A 400 -3.32 3.80 20.72
N SER A 401 -2.17 3.37 21.23
CA SER A 401 -0.97 4.20 21.31
C SER A 401 -0.32 4.45 19.96
N ASP A 402 -0.34 3.46 19.07
CA ASP A 402 0.41 3.47 17.79
C ASP A 402 -0.46 3.59 16.53
N SER A 403 -1.76 3.72 16.69
CA SER A 403 -2.74 3.56 15.60
C SER A 403 -2.65 4.55 14.44
N PHE A 404 -1.94 5.67 14.63
CA PHE A 404 -1.79 6.69 13.61
C PHE A 404 -0.34 6.90 13.15
N LEU A 405 0.57 6.01 13.52
CA LEU A 405 1.93 6.07 13.01
C LEU A 405 1.95 5.91 11.49
N HIS A 406 2.69 6.78 10.82
CA HIS A 406 2.94 6.70 9.38
C HIS A 406 3.92 5.54 9.11
N ARG A 407 3.37 4.36 8.80
CA ARG A 407 4.13 3.12 8.60
C ARG A 407 4.51 2.88 7.15
N HIS A 408 3.72 3.41 6.21
CA HIS A 408 3.97 3.21 4.79
C HIS A 408 3.72 4.50 4.00
N GLY A 409 4.65 4.84 3.15
CA GLY A 409 4.58 6.02 2.27
C GLY A 409 5.76 6.07 1.30
N ALA A 410 5.83 7.11 0.48
CA ALA A 410 6.90 7.28 -0.49
C ALA A 410 8.22 7.63 0.23
N SER A 411 9.10 6.65 0.45
CA SER A 411 10.43 6.85 0.99
C SER A 411 11.38 7.53 0.00
N PHE A 412 11.16 7.30 -1.29
CA PHE A 412 11.89 7.90 -2.40
C PHE A 412 10.95 8.74 -3.25
N ARG A 413 11.33 10.00 -3.54
CA ARG A 413 10.64 10.88 -4.47
C ARG A 413 11.64 11.40 -5.47
N ALA A 414 11.25 11.37 -6.75
CA ALA A 414 12.08 11.90 -7.84
C ALA A 414 11.23 12.71 -8.82
N ILE A 415 11.86 13.68 -9.46
CA ILE A 415 11.29 14.50 -10.53
C ILE A 415 12.34 14.54 -11.63
N TYR A 416 12.04 13.95 -12.77
CA TYR A 416 12.94 13.87 -13.90
C TYR A 416 12.52 14.89 -14.96
N ASP A 417 13.40 15.83 -15.26
CA ASP A 417 13.23 16.79 -16.34
C ASP A 417 13.93 16.27 -17.60
N LEU A 418 13.16 15.70 -18.53
CA LEU A 418 13.72 15.11 -19.74
C LEU A 418 14.16 16.15 -20.77
N SER A 419 13.74 17.41 -20.64
CA SER A 419 14.27 18.52 -21.44
C SER A 419 15.67 18.93 -20.96
N LYS A 420 15.94 18.83 -19.66
CA LYS A 420 17.20 19.20 -19.03
C LYS A 420 17.53 18.28 -17.85
N LEU A 421 18.04 17.09 -18.16
CA LEU A 421 18.29 16.03 -17.17
C LEU A 421 19.10 16.47 -15.95
N SER A 422 20.02 17.45 -16.12
CA SER A 422 20.80 18.00 -15.01
C SER A 422 20.01 18.81 -13.97
N GLN A 423 18.73 19.12 -14.25
CA GLN A 423 17.81 19.75 -13.30
C GLN A 423 16.93 18.74 -12.56
N SER A 424 17.01 17.47 -12.92
CA SER A 424 16.30 16.42 -12.23
C SER A 424 16.64 16.39 -10.74
N ARG A 425 15.66 16.03 -9.91
CA ARG A 425 15.74 16.11 -8.45
C ARG A 425 15.30 14.81 -7.82
N PHE A 426 15.87 14.48 -6.67
CA PHE A 426 15.39 13.37 -5.86
C PHE A 426 15.54 13.66 -4.37
N ILE A 427 14.87 12.90 -3.54
CA ILE A 427 15.08 12.80 -2.10
C ILE A 427 14.71 11.40 -1.62
N THR A 428 15.44 10.90 -0.63
CA THR A 428 15.09 9.67 0.09
C THR A 428 14.87 9.95 1.58
N ALA A 429 14.17 9.04 2.27
CA ALA A 429 13.61 9.32 3.59
C ALA A 429 14.62 9.65 4.68
N THR A 430 15.61 8.82 4.98
CA THR A 430 16.46 9.02 6.16
C THR A 430 17.82 9.63 5.84
N GLY A 431 18.63 8.90 5.12
CA GLY A 431 19.99 9.25 4.72
C GLY A 431 20.62 8.11 3.93
N GLN A 432 21.89 8.22 3.57
CA GLN A 432 22.59 7.24 2.74
C GLN A 432 23.47 6.26 3.54
N SER A 433 23.57 6.42 4.85
CA SER A 433 24.38 5.54 5.73
C SER A 433 23.53 4.69 6.64
N GLY A 434 23.88 3.42 6.80
CA GLY A 434 23.34 2.54 7.85
C GLY A 434 24.07 2.71 9.20
N ASN A 435 25.17 3.44 9.24
CA ASN A 435 25.91 3.68 10.48
C ASN A 435 25.28 4.83 11.25
N ILE A 436 24.75 4.55 12.45
CA ILE A 436 24.08 5.52 13.32
C ILE A 436 24.96 6.70 13.75
N LEU A 437 26.26 6.53 13.75
CA LEU A 437 27.23 7.58 14.08
C LEU A 437 27.61 8.45 12.88
N SER A 438 27.21 8.07 11.67
CA SER A 438 27.48 8.86 10.47
C SER A 438 26.59 10.10 10.39
N THR A 439 27.16 11.22 9.97
CA THR A 439 26.41 12.44 9.64
C THR A 439 25.38 12.19 8.51
N HIS A 440 25.59 11.15 7.68
CA HIS A 440 24.72 10.76 6.58
C HIS A 440 23.63 9.76 6.98
N TYR A 441 23.48 9.43 8.28
CA TYR A 441 22.45 8.52 8.74
C TYR A 441 21.03 9.13 8.69
N ARG A 442 20.90 10.41 9.05
CA ARG A 442 19.61 11.12 9.19
C ARG A 442 19.54 12.48 8.50
N ASN A 443 20.51 12.81 7.68
CA ASN A 443 20.63 14.17 7.10
C ASN A 443 19.54 14.52 6.08
N PHE A 444 18.79 13.55 5.58
CA PHE A 444 17.70 13.76 4.62
C PHE A 444 16.31 13.79 5.25
N ILE A 445 16.11 13.29 6.46
CA ILE A 445 14.76 13.08 7.02
C ILE A 445 13.92 14.37 7.07
N ARG A 446 14.51 15.52 7.44
CA ARG A 446 13.81 16.80 7.45
C ARG A 446 13.54 17.28 6.03
N LYS A 447 14.52 17.19 5.13
CA LYS A 447 14.37 17.55 3.72
C LYS A 447 13.24 16.73 3.06
N TRP A 448 13.25 15.43 3.29
CA TRP A 448 12.19 14.52 2.80
C TRP A 448 10.80 14.94 3.31
N ARG A 449 10.66 15.20 4.62
CA ARG A 449 9.38 15.63 5.19
C ARG A 449 8.89 16.95 4.61
N ASP A 450 9.79 17.91 4.43
CA ASP A 450 9.44 19.28 4.03
C ASP A 450 9.49 19.51 2.51
N GLY A 451 9.74 18.45 1.70
CA GLY A 451 9.72 18.51 0.23
C GLY A 451 10.92 19.23 -0.37
N LEU A 452 12.04 19.21 0.32
CA LEU A 452 13.30 19.69 -0.23
C LEU A 452 14.00 18.53 -0.95
N TYR A 453 14.55 18.83 -2.12
CA TYR A 453 15.19 17.85 -2.99
C TYR A 453 16.68 18.10 -3.14
N ILE A 454 17.38 17.09 -3.63
CA ILE A 454 18.76 17.14 -4.05
C ILE A 454 18.78 17.09 -5.58
N ASN A 455 19.53 17.97 -6.22
CA ASN A 455 19.70 17.95 -7.67
C ASN A 455 20.53 16.74 -8.10
N ILE A 456 20.10 16.07 -9.17
CA ILE A 456 20.85 15.02 -9.83
C ILE A 456 21.77 15.70 -10.85
N SER A 457 22.99 16.04 -10.44
CA SER A 457 23.95 16.61 -11.37
C SER A 457 24.50 15.54 -12.30
N GLY A 458 24.38 15.75 -13.60
CA GLY A 458 24.82 14.81 -14.62
C GLY A 458 26.11 15.24 -15.36
N THR A 459 26.66 16.43 -15.11
CA THR A 459 27.88 16.89 -15.81
C THR A 459 29.12 16.50 -15.03
N ARG A 460 30.15 16.04 -15.74
CA ARG A 460 31.44 15.63 -15.15
C ARG A 460 32.02 16.75 -14.29
N ASP A 461 31.99 18.01 -14.79
CA ASP A 461 32.57 19.16 -14.09
C ASP A 461 31.88 19.46 -12.78
N THR A 462 30.53 19.36 -12.74
CA THR A 462 29.77 19.54 -11.51
C THR A 462 30.05 18.41 -10.51
N LEU A 463 30.18 17.18 -10.98
CA LEU A 463 30.53 16.01 -10.14
C LEU A 463 31.93 16.17 -9.56
N ILE A 464 32.91 16.55 -10.36
CA ILE A 464 34.31 16.81 -9.90
C ILE A 464 34.34 17.93 -8.85
N LYS A 465 33.63 19.06 -9.10
CA LYS A 465 33.60 20.20 -8.17
C LYS A 465 32.93 19.85 -6.82
N SER A 466 31.99 18.93 -6.80
CA SER A 466 31.28 18.52 -5.59
C SER A 466 31.84 17.26 -4.93
N ALA A 467 32.82 16.61 -5.57
CA ALA A 467 33.41 15.36 -5.08
C ALA A 467 34.25 15.59 -3.84
N VAL A 468 34.05 14.77 -2.81
CA VAL A 468 34.89 14.74 -1.59
C VAL A 468 36.02 13.71 -1.70
N GLY A 469 36.01 12.91 -2.75
CA GLY A 469 37.01 11.90 -3.04
C GLY A 469 36.80 11.23 -4.41
N LEU A 470 37.82 10.56 -4.92
CA LEU A 470 37.79 9.81 -6.17
C LEU A 470 38.23 8.37 -5.90
N LEU A 471 37.34 7.42 -6.19
CA LEU A 471 37.69 6.00 -6.25
C LEU A 471 37.98 5.60 -7.70
N ARG A 472 39.18 5.11 -7.97
CA ARG A 472 39.54 4.53 -9.27
C ARG A 472 39.63 3.01 -9.16
N LEU A 473 38.79 2.31 -9.89
CA LEU A 473 38.85 0.87 -10.03
C LEU A 473 39.66 0.54 -11.28
N ASN A 474 40.74 -0.19 -11.13
CA ASN A 474 41.56 -0.70 -12.24
C ASN A 474 41.32 -2.19 -12.38
N PRO A 475 41.30 -2.74 -13.63
CA PRO A 475 41.24 -4.18 -13.82
C PRO A 475 42.47 -4.83 -13.24
N VAL A 476 42.29 -5.96 -12.55
CA VAL A 476 43.41 -6.79 -12.13
C VAL A 476 44.07 -7.37 -13.41
N LYS A 477 45.35 -7.14 -13.59
CA LYS A 477 46.08 -7.83 -14.67
C LYS A 477 46.00 -9.33 -14.39
N GLN A 478 45.35 -10.07 -15.27
CA GLN A 478 45.50 -11.51 -15.31
C GLN A 478 46.93 -11.82 -15.66
N ASN A 479 47.69 -12.47 -14.76
CA ASN A 479 48.99 -13.03 -15.03
C ASN A 479 48.83 -14.29 -15.88
#